data_b86ca23cc09c9d1d2b55d56e9e6ea70b
#
_entry.id   b86ca23cc09c9d1d2b55d56e9e6ea70b
#
_cell.length_a   1.000
_cell.length_b   1.000
_cell.length_c   1.000
_cell.angle_alpha   90.00
_cell.angle_beta   90.00
_cell.angle_gamma   90.00
#
_symmetry.space_group_name_H-M   'P 1'
#
loop_
_entity.id
_entity.type
_entity.pdbx_description
1 polymer ?
#
loop_
_entity_poly.entity_id
_entity_poly.type
_entity_poly.pdbx_seq_one_letter_code
_entity_poly.pdbx_strand_id
1 'polypeptide(L)'
;MCSSDLDAFNSFVQGIEQPVIFLFDEFEKVYDKDDQQQILTLLDGVFPSKKLFVLTCNDKWRVDVHMRNRPGRIFYMLDFKGLDEGFIREYCEDNLREKKYIDQICKISTMFDEFNFDMLKALVEDMNRFGESPQQCLELLNAKPEFAGKSNFRVNL
;
A
#
# COMPACT_ATOMS: atom_id res chain seq x y z
N MET A 1 -22.94 -4.13 -1.26
CA MET A 1 -23.47 -4.06 -2.65
C MET A 1 -24.66 -4.99 -2.74
N CYS A 2 -25.63 -4.73 -3.63
CA CYS A 2 -26.74 -5.66 -3.85
C CYS A 2 -26.22 -6.86 -4.70
N SER A 3 -26.71 -8.07 -4.43
CA SER A 3 -26.30 -9.28 -5.19
C SER A 3 -26.47 -9.12 -6.69
N SER A 4 -27.50 -8.36 -7.12
CA SER A 4 -27.74 -8.03 -8.53
C SER A 4 -26.64 -7.18 -9.20
N ASP A 5 -25.93 -6.36 -8.41
CA ASP A 5 -24.88 -5.48 -8.92
C ASP A 5 -23.60 -6.29 -9.25
N LEU A 6 -23.32 -7.31 -8.46
CA LEU A 6 -22.18 -8.20 -8.69
C LEU A 6 -22.42 -9.15 -9.88
N ASP A 7 -23.64 -9.63 -10.06
CA ASP A 7 -24.00 -10.43 -11.23
C ASP A 7 -23.90 -9.61 -12.53
N ALA A 8 -24.33 -8.36 -12.49
CA ALA A 8 -24.20 -7.44 -13.62
C ALA A 8 -22.72 -7.14 -13.91
N PHE A 9 -21.90 -6.92 -12.88
CA PHE A 9 -20.46 -6.71 -12.99
C PHE A 9 -19.76 -7.95 -13.58
N ASN A 10 -20.08 -9.15 -13.09
CA ASN A 10 -19.53 -10.39 -13.60
C ASN A 10 -19.86 -10.58 -15.09
N SER A 11 -21.11 -10.31 -15.48
CA SER A 11 -21.55 -10.38 -16.87
C SER A 11 -20.81 -9.35 -17.74
N PHE A 12 -20.62 -8.14 -17.25
CA PHE A 12 -19.85 -7.10 -17.93
C PHE A 12 -18.40 -7.53 -18.14
N VAL A 13 -17.71 -8.02 -17.10
CA VAL A 13 -16.32 -8.48 -17.18
C VAL A 13 -16.19 -9.64 -18.17
N GLN A 14 -17.14 -10.59 -18.17
CA GLN A 14 -17.13 -11.73 -19.08
C GLN A 14 -17.35 -11.30 -20.54
N GLY A 15 -18.14 -10.25 -20.78
CA GLY A 15 -18.39 -9.71 -22.11
C GLY A 15 -17.19 -8.99 -22.74
N ILE A 16 -16.15 -8.69 -22.00
CA ILE A 16 -14.94 -8.07 -22.54
C ILE A 16 -14.04 -9.14 -23.16
N GLU A 17 -13.88 -9.15 -24.46
CA GLU A 17 -13.03 -10.12 -25.19
C GLU A 17 -11.56 -9.68 -25.24
N GLN A 18 -11.28 -8.41 -25.06
CA GLN A 18 -9.95 -7.82 -25.16
C GLN A 18 -9.11 -8.09 -23.91
N PRO A 19 -7.76 -8.10 -24.00
CA PRO A 19 -6.89 -8.09 -22.85
C PRO A 19 -7.15 -6.84 -21.99
N VAL A 20 -7.42 -7.03 -20.70
CA VAL A 20 -7.75 -5.94 -19.78
C VAL A 20 -7.17 -6.20 -18.39
N ILE A 21 -6.83 -5.12 -17.70
CA ILE A 21 -6.42 -5.15 -16.30
C ILE A 21 -7.56 -4.53 -15.49
N PHE A 22 -8.03 -5.26 -14.48
CA PHE A 22 -8.96 -4.77 -13.48
C PHE A 22 -8.20 -4.47 -12.20
N LEU A 23 -8.26 -3.24 -11.72
CA LEU A 23 -7.68 -2.81 -10.47
C LEU A 23 -8.81 -2.62 -9.44
N PHE A 24 -8.75 -3.37 -8.34
CA PHE A 24 -9.60 -3.21 -7.18
C PHE A 24 -8.79 -2.56 -6.07
N ASP A 25 -9.07 -1.30 -5.81
CA ASP A 25 -8.38 -0.56 -4.76
C ASP A 25 -9.09 -0.71 -3.43
N GLU A 26 -8.32 -0.85 -2.33
CA GLU A 26 -8.84 -1.06 -0.98
C GLU A 26 -9.90 -2.17 -0.88
N PHE A 27 -9.63 -3.29 -1.53
CA PHE A 27 -10.56 -4.41 -1.73
C PHE A 27 -11.28 -4.84 -0.45
N GLU A 28 -10.55 -4.92 0.66
CA GLU A 28 -11.10 -5.33 1.96
C GLU A 28 -12.01 -4.31 2.62
N LYS A 29 -12.02 -3.06 2.13
CA LYS A 29 -12.90 -2.00 2.64
C LYS A 29 -14.18 -1.90 1.83
N VAL A 30 -14.08 -2.14 0.52
CA VAL A 30 -15.19 -2.01 -0.43
C VAL A 30 -16.08 -3.24 -0.42
N TYR A 31 -15.49 -4.45 -0.28
CA TYR A 31 -16.18 -5.71 -0.39
C TYR A 31 -16.16 -6.45 0.95
N ASP A 32 -17.35 -6.76 1.48
CA ASP A 32 -17.47 -7.65 2.63
C ASP A 32 -17.16 -9.12 2.27
N LYS A 33 -17.20 -10.02 3.24
CA LYS A 33 -16.84 -11.43 3.00
C LYS A 33 -17.75 -12.13 2.00
N ASP A 34 -19.02 -11.78 1.99
CA ASP A 34 -20.00 -12.40 1.10
C ASP A 34 -19.81 -11.86 -0.34
N ASP A 35 -19.57 -10.58 -0.49
CA ASP A 35 -19.20 -9.95 -1.76
C ASP A 35 -17.88 -10.52 -2.29
N GLN A 36 -16.88 -10.70 -1.44
CA GLN A 36 -15.60 -11.30 -1.80
C GLN A 36 -15.77 -12.71 -2.36
N GLN A 37 -16.65 -13.52 -1.76
CA GLN A 37 -16.94 -14.86 -2.25
C GLN A 37 -17.61 -14.86 -3.63
N GLN A 38 -18.44 -13.89 -3.94
CA GLN A 38 -19.04 -13.75 -5.26
C GLN A 38 -17.99 -13.36 -6.32
N ILE A 39 -17.06 -12.46 -5.96
CA ILE A 39 -15.93 -12.10 -6.84
C ILE A 39 -14.99 -13.29 -7.07
N LEU A 40 -14.91 -14.24 -6.13
CA LEU A 40 -14.13 -15.47 -6.31
C LEU A 40 -14.53 -16.25 -7.57
N THR A 41 -15.80 -16.29 -7.89
CA THR A 41 -16.31 -16.96 -9.08
C THR A 41 -15.74 -16.34 -10.36
N LEU A 42 -15.51 -15.02 -10.34
CA LEU A 42 -14.87 -14.30 -11.44
C LEU A 42 -13.38 -14.65 -11.55
N LEU A 43 -12.69 -14.77 -10.40
CA LEU A 43 -11.26 -15.04 -10.31
C LEU A 43 -10.93 -16.52 -10.59
N ASP A 44 -11.83 -17.44 -10.31
CA ASP A 44 -11.65 -18.90 -10.54
C ASP A 44 -11.46 -19.28 -12.01
N GLY A 45 -11.51 -18.32 -12.92
CA GLY A 45 -11.07 -18.51 -14.29
C GLY A 45 -11.85 -19.53 -15.10
N VAL A 46 -13.16 -19.66 -14.84
CA VAL A 46 -14.06 -20.56 -15.60
C VAL A 46 -14.01 -20.27 -17.10
N PHE A 47 -13.55 -19.09 -17.48
CA PHE A 47 -13.38 -18.69 -18.88
C PHE A 47 -11.91 -18.34 -19.14
N PRO A 48 -11.28 -18.94 -20.18
CA PRO A 48 -9.95 -18.54 -20.61
C PRO A 48 -10.01 -17.11 -21.15
N SER A 49 -9.64 -16.17 -20.31
CA SER A 49 -9.67 -14.76 -20.66
C SER A 49 -8.29 -14.12 -20.41
N LYS A 50 -7.89 -13.26 -21.32
CA LYS A 50 -6.66 -12.46 -21.16
C LYS A 50 -6.91 -11.30 -20.18
N LYS A 51 -7.30 -11.62 -18.94
CA LYS A 51 -7.61 -10.65 -17.91
C LYS A 51 -6.64 -10.77 -16.74
N LEU A 52 -6.15 -9.64 -16.27
CA LEU A 52 -5.34 -9.53 -15.06
C LEU A 52 -6.14 -8.80 -14.00
N PHE A 53 -6.25 -9.39 -12.82
CA PHE A 53 -6.87 -8.78 -11.66
C PHE A 53 -5.79 -8.39 -10.67
N VAL A 54 -5.78 -7.11 -10.30
CA VAL A 54 -4.87 -6.55 -9.29
C VAL A 54 -5.72 -6.02 -8.14
N LEU A 55 -5.45 -6.49 -6.94
CA LEU A 55 -6.17 -6.07 -5.74
C LEU A 55 -5.17 -5.42 -4.79
N THR A 56 -5.50 -4.22 -4.28
CA THR A 56 -4.76 -3.63 -3.17
C THR A 56 -5.55 -3.85 -1.87
N CYS A 57 -4.86 -4.02 -0.76
CA CYS A 57 -5.45 -4.09 0.57
C CYS A 57 -4.46 -3.57 1.62
N ASN A 58 -4.97 -2.91 2.65
CA ASN A 58 -4.16 -2.45 3.79
C ASN A 58 -4.06 -3.55 4.86
N ASP A 59 -5.07 -4.43 4.95
CA ASP A 59 -5.08 -5.55 5.88
C ASP A 59 -5.42 -6.85 5.15
N LYS A 60 -4.39 -7.64 4.84
CA LYS A 60 -4.54 -8.94 4.18
C LYS A 60 -5.39 -9.95 4.95
N TRP A 61 -5.54 -9.78 6.28
CA TRP A 61 -6.36 -10.68 7.09
C TRP A 61 -7.85 -10.45 6.94
N ARG A 62 -8.24 -9.29 6.40
CA ARG A 62 -9.62 -8.99 6.05
C ARG A 62 -10.01 -9.54 4.67
N VAL A 63 -9.03 -9.91 3.85
CA VAL A 63 -9.27 -10.66 2.62
C VAL A 63 -9.63 -12.09 2.96
N ASP A 64 -10.67 -12.62 2.34
CA ASP A 64 -11.20 -13.96 2.63
C ASP A 64 -10.12 -15.04 2.51
N VAL A 65 -10.12 -15.98 3.47
CA VAL A 65 -9.11 -17.04 3.53
C VAL A 65 -9.12 -17.95 2.30
N HIS A 66 -10.30 -18.15 1.70
CA HIS A 66 -10.44 -18.96 0.49
C HIS A 66 -9.87 -18.27 -0.75
N MET A 67 -9.72 -16.95 -0.73
CA MET A 67 -8.95 -16.21 -1.74
C MET A 67 -7.45 -16.40 -1.52
N ARG A 68 -6.98 -16.15 -0.30
CA ARG A 68 -5.54 -16.12 0.03
C ARG A 68 -4.85 -17.48 -0.08
N ASN A 69 -5.55 -18.56 0.27
CA ASN A 69 -4.94 -19.89 0.42
C ASN A 69 -5.09 -20.78 -0.83
N ARG A 70 -5.59 -20.26 -1.93
CA ARG A 70 -5.71 -21.02 -3.19
C ARG A 70 -4.85 -20.41 -4.29
N PRO A 71 -3.74 -21.07 -4.69
CA PRO A 71 -2.82 -20.56 -5.72
C PRO A 71 -3.48 -20.31 -7.09
N GLY A 72 -4.62 -20.93 -7.38
CA GLY A 72 -5.37 -20.69 -8.60
C GLY A 72 -6.14 -19.38 -8.63
N ARG A 73 -6.25 -18.66 -7.50
CA ARG A 73 -7.02 -17.41 -7.36
C ARG A 73 -6.13 -16.20 -7.22
N ILE A 74 -5.23 -16.20 -6.22
CA ILE A 74 -4.19 -15.18 -6.07
C ILE A 74 -2.86 -15.84 -6.43
N PHE A 75 -2.28 -15.42 -7.54
CA PHE A 75 -1.04 -15.99 -8.05
C PHE A 75 0.18 -15.37 -7.36
N TYR A 76 0.17 -14.06 -7.16
CA TYR A 76 1.20 -13.33 -6.42
C TYR A 76 0.57 -12.53 -5.30
N MET A 77 1.20 -12.58 -4.12
CA MET A 77 0.90 -11.70 -3.00
C MET A 77 2.16 -10.92 -2.66
N LEU A 78 2.13 -9.62 -2.89
CA LEU A 78 3.25 -8.73 -2.65
C LEU A 78 2.97 -7.93 -1.37
N ASP A 79 3.89 -7.97 -0.45
CA ASP A 79 3.80 -7.31 0.86
C ASP A 79 4.76 -6.10 0.87
N PHE A 80 4.22 -4.90 0.92
CA PHE A 80 5.00 -3.66 0.95
C PHE A 80 5.17 -3.22 2.40
N LYS A 81 6.40 -3.32 2.93
CA LYS A 81 6.72 -3.01 4.33
C LYS A 81 7.54 -1.71 4.47
N GLY A 82 7.05 -0.64 3.87
CA GLY A 82 7.80 0.60 3.81
C GLY A 82 8.79 0.65 2.64
N LEU A 83 9.60 1.69 2.60
CA LEU A 83 10.59 1.95 1.55
C LEU A 83 11.97 1.42 1.96
N ASP A 84 12.68 0.79 1.04
CA ASP A 84 14.09 0.46 1.25
C ASP A 84 15.00 1.70 1.09
N GLU A 85 16.20 1.63 1.68
CA GLU A 85 17.15 2.75 1.66
C GLU A 85 17.59 3.12 0.24
N GLY A 86 17.75 2.12 -0.64
CA GLY A 86 18.17 2.35 -2.02
C GLY A 86 17.15 3.21 -2.77
N PHE A 87 15.87 2.87 -2.65
CA PHE A 87 14.79 3.66 -3.23
C PHE A 87 14.72 5.08 -2.66
N ILE A 88 14.88 5.23 -1.33
CA ILE A 88 14.87 6.55 -0.68
C ILE A 88 16.00 7.42 -1.23
N ARG A 89 17.21 6.86 -1.38
CA ARG A 89 18.37 7.57 -1.95
C ARG A 89 18.11 8.00 -3.38
N GLU A 90 17.69 7.08 -4.23
CA GLU A 90 17.41 7.35 -5.65
C GLU A 90 16.34 8.45 -5.78
N TYR A 91 15.23 8.33 -5.07
CA TYR A 91 14.19 9.34 -5.08
C TYR A 91 14.68 10.72 -4.61
N CYS A 92 15.48 10.77 -3.54
CA CYS A 92 16.05 12.01 -3.04
C CYS A 92 17.10 12.57 -3.99
N GLU A 93 17.91 11.74 -4.65
CA GLU A 93 18.87 12.21 -5.66
C GLU A 93 18.17 12.89 -6.83
N ASP A 94 17.02 12.39 -7.24
CA ASP A 94 16.26 12.96 -8.35
C ASP A 94 15.46 14.20 -7.94
N ASN A 95 14.87 14.21 -6.76
CA ASN A 95 13.83 15.19 -6.41
C ASN A 95 14.23 16.20 -5.32
N LEU A 96 15.20 15.91 -4.45
CA LEU A 96 15.60 16.82 -3.37
C LEU A 96 16.61 17.86 -3.89
N ARG A 97 16.42 19.15 -3.57
CA ARG A 97 17.37 20.22 -3.94
C ARG A 97 18.68 20.14 -3.15
N GLU A 98 18.58 20.00 -1.83
CA GLU A 98 19.71 19.99 -0.89
C GLU A 98 20.20 18.57 -0.60
N LYS A 99 21.00 17.99 -1.50
CA LYS A 99 21.48 16.60 -1.44
C LYS A 99 22.21 16.22 -0.15
N LYS A 100 22.73 17.19 0.59
CA LYS A 100 23.43 16.99 1.88
C LYS A 100 22.53 16.30 2.94
N TYR A 101 21.22 16.34 2.77
CA TYR A 101 20.26 15.76 3.70
C TYR A 101 19.88 14.31 3.40
N ILE A 102 20.33 13.71 2.30
CA ILE A 102 19.94 12.35 1.89
C ILE A 102 20.24 11.33 3.00
N ASP A 103 21.46 11.33 3.52
CA ASP A 103 21.83 10.38 4.61
C ASP A 103 21.00 10.58 5.87
N GLN A 104 20.58 11.80 6.13
CA GLN A 104 19.74 12.11 7.27
C GLN A 104 18.30 11.61 7.07
N ILE A 105 17.75 11.73 5.87
CA ILE A 105 16.44 11.19 5.51
C ILE A 105 16.46 9.66 5.63
N CYS A 106 17.50 8.99 5.14
CA CYS A 106 17.66 7.55 5.29
C CYS A 106 17.73 7.10 6.77
N LYS A 107 18.43 7.86 7.63
CA LYS A 107 18.44 7.58 9.07
C LYS A 107 17.07 7.79 9.73
N ILE A 108 16.38 8.84 9.32
CA ILE A 108 15.04 9.14 9.86
C ILE A 108 14.06 8.04 9.45
N SER A 109 14.11 7.55 8.22
CA SER A 109 13.19 6.51 7.74
C SER A 109 13.25 5.24 8.61
N THR A 110 14.42 4.90 9.17
CA THR A 110 14.57 3.75 10.08
C THR A 110 13.94 3.95 11.46
N MET A 111 13.52 5.16 11.80
CA MET A 111 12.86 5.46 13.08
C MET A 111 11.33 5.24 13.02
N PHE A 112 10.79 4.96 11.84
CA PHE A 112 9.38 4.67 11.64
C PHE A 112 9.19 3.17 11.43
N ASP A 113 8.12 2.62 11.97
CA ASP A 113 7.74 1.22 11.70
C ASP A 113 7.39 1.01 10.22
N GLU A 114 6.73 2.02 9.62
CA GLU A 114 6.40 2.04 8.20
C GLU A 114 6.65 3.45 7.63
N PHE A 115 7.81 3.65 7.01
CA PHE A 115 8.09 4.87 6.25
C PHE A 115 7.61 4.68 4.81
N ASN A 116 6.46 5.25 4.48
CA ASN A 116 5.82 5.07 3.18
C ASN A 116 6.20 6.16 2.17
N PHE A 117 5.79 5.95 0.90
CA PHE A 117 6.12 6.87 -0.19
C PHE A 117 5.50 8.26 -0.03
N ASP A 118 4.28 8.35 0.49
CA ASP A 118 3.61 9.64 0.70
C ASP A 118 4.37 10.48 1.74
N MET A 119 4.90 9.84 2.79
CA MET A 119 5.74 10.51 3.79
C MET A 119 7.05 11.02 3.17
N LEU A 120 7.72 10.20 2.37
CA LEU A 120 8.96 10.61 1.69
C LEU A 120 8.70 11.77 0.74
N LYS A 121 7.65 11.67 -0.07
CA LYS A 121 7.25 12.71 -1.03
C LYS A 121 6.92 14.02 -0.32
N ALA A 122 6.06 13.97 0.69
CA ALA A 122 5.68 15.16 1.46
C ALA A 122 6.90 15.82 2.11
N LEU A 123 7.80 15.03 2.70
CA LEU A 123 9.03 15.52 3.31
C LEU A 123 9.92 16.24 2.29
N VAL A 124 10.17 15.62 1.13
CA VAL A 124 11.01 16.20 0.06
C VAL A 124 10.39 17.46 -0.52
N GLU A 125 9.07 17.48 -0.74
CA GLU A 125 8.36 18.66 -1.24
C GLU A 125 8.43 19.83 -0.23
N ASP A 126 8.27 19.55 1.05
CA ASP A 126 8.29 20.56 2.12
C ASP A 126 9.71 21.14 2.28
N MET A 127 10.72 20.28 2.34
CA MET A 127 12.12 20.69 2.37
C MET A 127 12.49 21.57 1.16
N ASN A 128 12.04 21.19 -0.03
CA ASN A 128 12.30 21.97 -1.26
C ASN A 128 11.59 23.31 -1.24
N ARG A 129 10.42 23.41 -0.60
CA ARG A 129 9.62 24.64 -0.54
C ARG A 129 10.16 25.64 0.47
N PHE A 130 10.54 25.16 1.65
CA PHE A 130 10.91 26.03 2.77
C PHE A 130 12.42 26.06 3.05
N GLY A 131 13.20 25.15 2.51
CA GLY A 131 14.64 25.04 2.73
C GLY A 131 15.02 24.58 4.13
N GLU A 132 14.09 23.94 4.84
CA GLU A 132 14.27 23.47 6.20
C GLU A 132 14.93 22.08 6.28
N SER A 133 15.43 21.72 7.45
CA SER A 133 16.00 20.40 7.69
C SER A 133 14.88 19.32 7.76
N PRO A 134 15.21 18.03 7.53
CA PRO A 134 14.23 16.96 7.59
C PRO A 134 13.49 16.89 8.93
N GLN A 135 14.17 17.17 10.06
CA GLN A 135 13.55 17.16 11.39
C GLN A 135 12.50 18.25 11.55
N GLN A 136 12.80 19.47 11.10
CA GLN A 136 11.86 20.59 11.16
C GLN A 136 10.61 20.32 10.33
N CYS A 137 10.78 19.79 9.11
CA CYS A 137 9.65 19.43 8.26
C CYS A 137 8.79 18.32 8.88
N LEU A 138 9.39 17.29 9.49
CA LEU A 138 8.64 16.21 10.14
C LEU A 138 7.80 16.69 11.33
N GLU A 139 8.30 17.66 12.11
CA GLU A 139 7.52 18.25 13.19
C GLU A 139 6.28 18.98 12.68
N LEU A 140 6.39 19.67 11.54
CA LEU A 140 5.28 20.38 10.91
C LEU A 140 4.28 19.41 10.23
N LEU A 141 4.78 18.34 9.60
CA LEU A 141 3.96 17.33 8.95
C LEU A 141 3.23 16.41 9.94
N ASN A 142 3.38 16.65 11.25
CA ASN A 142 2.81 15.80 12.32
C ASN A 142 3.20 14.31 12.18
N ALA A 143 4.33 14.04 11.54
CA ALA A 143 4.90 12.71 11.40
C ALA A 143 5.84 12.45 12.57
N LYS A 144 5.38 11.67 13.57
CA LYS A 144 6.20 11.28 14.71
C LYS A 144 6.67 9.86 14.55
N PRO A 145 7.98 9.60 14.75
CA PRO A 145 8.48 8.23 14.81
C PRO A 145 7.75 7.45 15.91
N GLU A 146 7.17 6.33 15.57
CA GLU A 146 6.69 5.37 16.56
C GLU A 146 7.90 4.53 16.99
N PHE A 147 8.42 4.80 18.17
CA PHE A 147 9.46 3.95 18.72
C PHE A 147 8.87 2.59 19.03
N ALA A 148 9.23 1.58 18.28
CA ALA A 148 8.97 0.18 18.57
C ALA A 148 9.73 -0.18 19.86
N GLY A 149 9.05 -0.05 21.00
CA GLY A 149 9.59 -0.41 22.28
C GLY A 149 8.91 0.36 23.40
N LYS A 150 7.79 -0.15 23.89
CA LYS A 150 7.35 0.15 25.26
C LYS A 150 8.37 -0.39 26.26
N SER A 151 9.48 0.29 26.42
CA SER A 151 10.28 0.11 27.63
C SER A 151 9.50 0.77 28.77
N ASN A 152 8.87 -0.06 29.59
CA ASN A 152 8.34 0.33 30.89
C ASN A 152 9.50 0.78 31.80
N PHE A 153 10.06 1.95 31.56
CA PHE A 153 10.84 2.63 32.56
C PHE A 153 9.86 3.40 33.45
N ARG A 154 9.35 2.73 34.50
CA ARG A 154 8.85 3.43 35.67
C ARG A 154 10.07 4.03 36.35
N VAL A 155 10.27 5.32 36.20
CA VAL A 155 11.09 6.09 37.15
C VAL A 155 10.24 6.28 38.40
N ASN A 156 10.55 5.52 39.46
CA ASN A 156 10.07 5.83 40.78
C ASN A 156 10.93 7.01 41.28
N LEU A 157 10.30 8.17 41.46
CA LEU A 157 10.73 9.26 42.34
C LEU A 157 10.01 9.14 43.66
#